data_4b5fda4c9574e5cf7b0422ff3d4be538
#
_entry.id   4b5fda4c9574e5cf7b0422ff3d4be538
#
_cell.length_a   1.000
_cell.length_b   1.000
_cell.length_c   1.000
_cell.angle_alpha   90.00
_cell.angle_beta   90.00
_cell.angle_gamma   90.00
#
_symmetry.space_group_name_H-M   'P 1'
#
loop_
_entity.id
_entity.type
_entity.pdbx_description
1 polymer ?
#
loop_
_entity_poly.entity_id
_entity_poly.type
_entity_poly.pdbx_seq_one_letter_code
_entity_poly.pdbx_strand_id
1 'polypeptide(L)'
;MTLPIERSQTRRPISWLTLLGVLLLPAVIGGILVAALYNPTERLDAMNTAIVNNDEPVEVNGQTTPLGRLLTAGLVEGSDDLDSNLTWTISNEDDATEGLEDGTYDAIVTIPKNFSAAATSTAPGGTPERATIELTPSPDARIVDDAITNQVTSTAASVLGEQLTTTYLENVFLGFT
;
A
#
# COMPACT_ATOMS: atom_id res chain seq x y z
N MET A 1 57.80 -17.15 -59.22
CA MET A 1 56.35 -17.38 -59.10
C MET A 1 55.90 -16.70 -57.81
N THR A 2 55.49 -15.44 -57.89
CA THR A 2 55.04 -14.62 -56.74
C THR A 2 53.53 -14.53 -56.85
N LEU A 3 52.81 -15.08 -55.84
CA LEU A 3 51.36 -14.96 -55.76
C LEU A 3 50.98 -13.55 -55.24
N PRO A 4 50.06 -12.84 -55.86
CA PRO A 4 49.59 -11.59 -55.36
C PRO A 4 48.64 -11.83 -54.17
N ILE A 5 49.02 -11.34 -53.00
CA ILE A 5 48.14 -11.30 -51.88
C ILE A 5 47.19 -10.12 -52.10
N GLU A 6 46.00 -10.46 -52.53
CA GLU A 6 44.89 -9.52 -52.71
C GLU A 6 44.39 -9.05 -51.33
N ARG A 7 44.86 -7.92 -50.89
CA ARG A 7 44.31 -7.21 -49.71
C ARG A 7 43.00 -6.57 -50.12
N SER A 8 41.93 -7.34 -50.03
CA SER A 8 40.58 -6.81 -50.06
C SER A 8 40.30 -5.99 -48.80
N GLN A 9 40.80 -4.74 -48.79
CA GLN A 9 40.51 -3.79 -47.72
C GLN A 9 39.23 -3.06 -48.08
N THR A 10 38.09 -3.71 -47.96
CA THR A 10 36.79 -3.08 -48.07
C THR A 10 36.54 -2.28 -46.79
N ARG A 11 37.16 -1.10 -46.66
CA ARG A 11 36.73 -0.07 -45.72
C ARG A 11 35.41 0.47 -46.25
N ARG A 12 34.31 -0.18 -45.85
CA ARG A 12 33.01 0.45 -45.97
C ARG A 12 33.05 1.65 -45.04
N PRO A 13 32.80 2.89 -45.52
CA PRO A 13 32.66 4.03 -44.62
C PRO A 13 31.52 3.68 -43.67
N ILE A 14 31.85 3.58 -42.37
CA ILE A 14 30.82 3.44 -41.33
C ILE A 14 29.95 4.68 -41.49
N SER A 15 28.76 4.48 -42.00
CA SER A 15 27.83 5.58 -42.22
C SER A 15 27.57 6.25 -40.87
N TRP A 16 27.61 7.58 -40.81
CA TRP A 16 27.22 8.36 -39.63
C TRP A 16 25.89 7.86 -39.03
N LEU A 17 24.98 7.39 -39.89
CA LEU A 17 23.73 6.78 -39.50
C LEU A 17 23.93 5.51 -38.66
N THR A 18 24.91 4.66 -39.00
CA THR A 18 25.20 3.42 -38.26
C THR A 18 25.76 3.72 -36.87
N LEU A 19 26.67 4.71 -36.78
CA LEU A 19 27.19 5.18 -35.51
C LEU A 19 26.10 5.81 -34.63
N LEU A 20 25.21 6.59 -35.22
CA LEU A 20 24.06 7.18 -34.54
C LEU A 20 23.09 6.09 -34.03
N GLY A 21 22.83 5.09 -34.87
CA GLY A 21 21.96 3.96 -34.49
C GLY A 21 22.54 3.11 -33.35
N VAL A 22 23.84 2.82 -33.37
CA VAL A 22 24.51 2.05 -32.29
C VAL A 22 24.56 2.85 -30.99
N LEU A 23 24.64 4.18 -31.03
CA LEU A 23 24.63 5.01 -29.82
C LEU A 23 23.21 5.26 -29.30
N LEU A 24 22.24 5.47 -30.20
CA LEU A 24 20.85 5.75 -29.84
C LEU A 24 20.13 4.53 -29.26
N LEU A 25 20.41 3.33 -29.75
CA LEU A 25 19.70 2.12 -29.33
C LEU A 25 19.86 1.85 -27.82
N PRO A 26 21.06 1.82 -27.23
CA PRO A 26 21.20 1.68 -25.77
C PRO A 26 20.66 2.87 -24.99
N ALA A 27 20.74 4.10 -25.55
CA ALA A 27 20.18 5.29 -24.92
C ALA A 27 18.64 5.24 -24.86
N VAL A 28 17.99 4.77 -25.93
CA VAL A 28 16.52 4.58 -25.96
C VAL A 28 16.09 3.46 -25.01
N ILE A 29 16.79 2.33 -25.02
CA ILE A 29 16.50 1.24 -24.08
C ILE A 29 16.72 1.68 -22.64
N GLY A 30 17.83 2.37 -22.36
CA GLY A 30 18.10 2.93 -21.02
C GLY A 30 17.07 3.98 -20.62
N GLY A 31 16.65 4.86 -21.53
CA GLY A 31 15.60 5.83 -21.30
C GLY A 31 14.23 5.20 -21.00
N ILE A 32 13.86 4.13 -21.73
CA ILE A 32 12.64 3.38 -21.48
C ILE A 32 12.71 2.67 -20.12
N LEU A 33 13.86 2.07 -19.78
CA LEU A 33 14.05 1.43 -18.47
C LEU A 33 14.00 2.44 -17.33
N VAL A 34 14.66 3.58 -17.47
CA VAL A 34 14.59 4.66 -16.48
C VAL A 34 13.17 5.20 -16.38
N ALA A 35 12.47 5.43 -17.48
CA ALA A 35 11.08 5.86 -17.48
C ALA A 35 10.13 4.79 -16.89
N ALA A 36 10.45 3.50 -17.05
CA ALA A 36 9.68 2.40 -16.47
C ALA A 36 9.91 2.24 -14.96
N LEU A 37 11.12 2.58 -14.47
CA LEU A 37 11.49 2.54 -13.05
C LEU A 37 11.34 3.90 -12.35
N TYR A 38 11.08 4.97 -13.11
CA TYR A 38 10.87 6.29 -12.56
C TYR A 38 9.46 6.39 -11.99
N ASN A 39 9.35 6.60 -10.67
CA ASN A 39 8.09 6.67 -9.92
C ASN A 39 7.18 5.43 -10.11
N PRO A 40 7.59 4.23 -9.65
CA PRO A 40 6.70 3.08 -9.68
C PRO A 40 5.45 3.30 -8.81
N THR A 41 5.51 4.17 -7.80
CA THR A 41 4.39 4.55 -6.93
C THR A 41 3.31 5.37 -7.66
N GLU A 42 3.66 6.22 -8.63
CA GLU A 42 2.67 6.95 -9.44
C GLU A 42 1.94 6.06 -10.46
N ARG A 43 2.45 4.85 -10.72
CA ARG A 43 1.80 3.86 -11.60
C ARG A 43 0.90 2.87 -10.86
N LEU A 44 0.86 2.95 -9.55
CA LEU A 44 -0.17 2.33 -8.72
C LEU A 44 -1.49 3.12 -8.80
N ASP A 45 -1.58 4.08 -9.77
CA ASP A 45 -2.77 4.86 -10.05
C ASP A 45 -3.95 3.95 -10.25
N ALA A 46 -4.85 3.99 -9.30
CA ALA A 46 -6.12 3.30 -9.25
C ALA A 46 -6.11 1.84 -8.77
N MET A 47 -5.35 1.52 -7.73
CA MET A 47 -5.65 0.31 -6.99
C MET A 47 -6.88 0.54 -6.12
N ASN A 48 -7.92 -0.21 -6.42
CA ASN A 48 -9.16 -0.17 -5.67
C ASN A 48 -9.11 -1.21 -4.55
N THR A 49 -9.15 -0.76 -3.31
CA THR A 49 -9.13 -1.63 -2.14
C THR A 49 -10.45 -1.54 -1.39
N ALA A 50 -11.10 -2.67 -1.18
CA ALA A 50 -12.30 -2.74 -0.34
C ALA A 50 -11.91 -2.79 1.15
N ILE A 51 -12.65 -2.06 2.00
CA ILE A 51 -12.55 -2.17 3.46
C ILE A 51 -13.84 -2.81 3.97
N VAL A 52 -13.69 -3.95 4.63
CA VAL A 52 -14.77 -4.64 5.34
C VAL A 52 -14.53 -4.46 6.84
N ASN A 53 -15.37 -3.68 7.48
CA ASN A 53 -15.28 -3.43 8.92
C ASN A 53 -16.32 -4.25 9.68
N ASN A 54 -15.88 -5.35 10.27
CA ASN A 54 -16.68 -6.22 11.14
C ASN A 54 -16.49 -5.90 12.63
N ASP A 55 -15.67 -4.89 12.99
CA ASP A 55 -15.31 -4.58 14.37
C ASP A 55 -16.51 -4.21 15.25
N GLU A 56 -16.55 -4.79 16.43
CA GLU A 56 -17.49 -4.45 17.48
C GLU A 56 -16.83 -3.47 18.46
N PRO A 57 -17.45 -2.26 18.66
CA PRO A 57 -16.93 -1.28 19.60
C PRO A 57 -16.88 -1.84 21.02
N VAL A 58 -15.85 -1.42 21.78
CA VAL A 58 -15.71 -1.80 23.21
C VAL A 58 -15.88 -0.60 24.12
N GLU A 59 -16.26 -0.84 25.37
CA GLU A 59 -16.26 0.20 26.40
C GLU A 59 -14.93 0.19 27.16
N VAL A 60 -14.24 1.33 27.14
CA VAL A 60 -13.03 1.56 27.92
C VAL A 60 -13.29 2.72 28.86
N ASN A 61 -13.18 2.50 30.15
CA ASN A 61 -13.45 3.50 31.20
C ASN A 61 -14.85 4.18 31.09
N GLY A 62 -15.86 3.42 30.64
CA GLY A 62 -17.23 3.94 30.45
C GLY A 62 -17.43 4.74 29.16
N GLN A 63 -16.45 4.74 28.27
CA GLN A 63 -16.53 5.39 26.97
C GLN A 63 -16.48 4.34 25.84
N THR A 64 -17.42 4.44 24.90
CA THR A 64 -17.46 3.56 23.73
C THR A 64 -16.31 3.90 22.78
N THR A 65 -15.46 2.91 22.49
CA THR A 65 -14.26 3.07 21.66
C THR A 65 -14.38 2.22 20.39
N PRO A 66 -14.77 2.81 19.25
CA PRO A 66 -14.95 2.10 17.97
C PRO A 66 -13.68 2.19 17.10
N LEU A 67 -12.57 1.52 17.48
CA LEU A 67 -11.28 1.65 16.80
C LEU A 67 -11.31 1.19 15.36
N GLY A 68 -12.08 0.16 15.02
CA GLY A 68 -12.22 -0.28 13.64
C GLY A 68 -12.89 0.78 12.75
N ARG A 69 -13.87 1.52 13.28
CA ARG A 69 -14.50 2.63 12.55
C ARG A 69 -13.53 3.80 12.36
N LEU A 70 -12.76 4.13 13.40
CA LEU A 70 -11.76 5.20 13.33
C LEU A 70 -10.65 4.83 12.32
N LEU A 71 -10.20 3.58 12.31
CA LEU A 71 -9.23 3.11 11.32
C LEU A 71 -9.80 3.18 9.90
N THR A 72 -11.04 2.73 9.70
CA THR A 72 -11.71 2.82 8.39
C THR A 72 -11.78 4.26 7.89
N ALA A 73 -12.20 5.20 8.76
CA ALA A 73 -12.25 6.61 8.43
C ALA A 73 -10.87 7.18 8.08
N GLY A 74 -9.85 6.86 8.88
CA GLY A 74 -8.49 7.29 8.64
C GLY A 74 -7.87 6.74 7.35
N LEU A 75 -8.24 5.53 6.92
CA LEU A 75 -7.80 4.96 5.64
C LEU A 75 -8.45 5.70 4.46
N VAL A 76 -9.74 5.97 4.53
CA VAL A 76 -10.49 6.67 3.48
C VAL A 76 -10.05 8.13 3.39
N GLU A 77 -9.94 8.85 4.51
CA GLU A 77 -9.52 10.25 4.56
C GLU A 77 -8.03 10.40 4.22
N GLY A 78 -7.19 9.49 4.71
CA GLY A 78 -5.75 9.52 4.47
C GLY A 78 -5.35 9.20 3.02
N SER A 79 -6.25 8.68 2.19
CA SER A 79 -6.01 8.52 0.76
C SER A 79 -5.96 9.85 0.02
N ASP A 80 -6.67 10.86 0.51
CA ASP A 80 -6.73 12.18 -0.11
C ASP A 80 -5.52 13.07 0.25
N ASP A 81 -4.88 12.82 1.42
CA ASP A 81 -3.78 13.63 1.93
C ASP A 81 -2.37 13.09 1.60
N LEU A 82 -2.27 11.80 1.31
CA LEU A 82 -1.03 11.17 0.89
C LEU A 82 -1.10 10.97 -0.63
N ASP A 83 -0.01 11.24 -1.35
CA ASP A 83 0.18 10.83 -2.74
C ASP A 83 0.10 9.29 -2.89
N SER A 84 -0.81 8.67 -2.14
CA SER A 84 -1.10 7.24 -2.19
C SER A 84 -2.15 7.01 -3.26
N ASN A 85 -1.77 6.37 -4.33
CA ASN A 85 -2.63 5.99 -5.44
C ASN A 85 -3.61 4.84 -5.09
N LEU A 86 -3.98 4.72 -3.82
CA LEU A 86 -4.90 3.71 -3.31
C LEU A 86 -6.28 4.35 -3.12
N THR A 87 -7.26 3.83 -3.83
CA THR A 87 -8.66 4.19 -3.62
C THR A 87 -9.29 3.22 -2.64
N TRP A 88 -9.77 3.73 -1.51
CA TRP A 88 -10.41 2.94 -0.48
C TRP A 88 -11.94 3.00 -0.61
N THR A 89 -12.58 1.85 -0.70
CA THR A 89 -14.05 1.75 -0.77
C THR A 89 -14.55 0.94 0.42
N ILE A 90 -15.46 1.53 1.20
CA ILE A 90 -16.12 0.80 2.29
C ILE A 90 -17.14 -0.15 1.68
N SER A 91 -17.04 -1.42 2.01
CA SER A 91 -17.89 -2.50 1.49
C SER A 91 -18.33 -3.46 2.59
N ASN A 92 -19.24 -4.35 2.28
CA ASN A 92 -19.55 -5.53 3.08
C ASN A 92 -18.79 -6.75 2.55
N GLU A 93 -18.81 -7.86 3.28
CA GLU A 93 -18.04 -9.06 2.96
C GLU A 93 -18.44 -9.70 1.62
N ASP A 94 -19.77 -9.74 1.33
CA ASP A 94 -20.28 -10.35 0.10
C ASP A 94 -19.89 -9.52 -1.13
N ASP A 95 -20.16 -8.21 -1.11
CA ASP A 95 -19.83 -7.30 -2.22
C ASP A 95 -18.31 -7.16 -2.41
N ALA A 96 -17.52 -7.18 -1.32
CA ALA A 96 -16.07 -7.13 -1.41
C ALA A 96 -15.49 -8.40 -2.05
N THR A 97 -16.04 -9.57 -1.71
CA THR A 97 -15.63 -10.85 -2.29
C THR A 97 -16.00 -10.93 -3.77
N GLU A 98 -17.21 -10.54 -4.14
CA GLU A 98 -17.65 -10.47 -5.55
C GLU A 98 -16.77 -9.50 -6.34
N GLY A 99 -16.49 -8.31 -5.78
CA GLY A 99 -15.63 -7.32 -6.43
C GLY A 99 -14.15 -7.73 -6.53
N LEU A 100 -13.67 -8.61 -5.64
CA LEU A 100 -12.33 -9.20 -5.76
C LEU A 100 -12.28 -10.26 -6.88
N GLU A 101 -13.35 -11.04 -7.04
CA GLU A 101 -13.45 -12.08 -8.07
C GLU A 101 -13.64 -11.50 -9.48
N ASP A 102 -14.39 -10.43 -9.61
CA ASP A 102 -14.65 -9.76 -10.90
C ASP A 102 -13.60 -8.73 -11.30
N GLY A 103 -12.62 -8.44 -10.39
CA GLY A 103 -11.53 -7.51 -10.61
C GLY A 103 -11.90 -6.05 -10.38
N THR A 104 -13.02 -5.76 -9.74
CA THR A 104 -13.39 -4.41 -9.27
C THR A 104 -12.46 -3.94 -8.15
N TYR A 105 -12.06 -4.87 -7.27
CA TYR A 105 -11.09 -4.64 -6.21
C TYR A 105 -9.81 -5.45 -6.41
N ASP A 106 -8.68 -4.81 -6.17
CA ASP A 106 -7.36 -5.43 -6.21
C ASP A 106 -7.00 -6.14 -4.89
N ALA A 107 -7.64 -5.70 -3.80
CA ALA A 107 -7.48 -6.31 -2.48
C ALA A 107 -8.67 -6.00 -1.57
N ILE A 108 -8.82 -6.81 -0.51
CA ILE A 108 -9.77 -6.59 0.58
C ILE A 108 -8.99 -6.47 1.88
N VAL A 109 -9.26 -5.40 2.63
CA VAL A 109 -8.79 -5.24 4.01
C VAL A 109 -9.96 -5.51 4.95
N THR A 110 -9.87 -6.56 5.74
CA THR A 110 -10.90 -6.95 6.71
C THR A 110 -10.45 -6.63 8.13
N ILE A 111 -11.23 -5.82 8.82
CA ILE A 111 -11.08 -5.51 10.24
C ILE A 111 -11.96 -6.49 11.02
N PRO A 112 -11.40 -7.43 11.80
CA PRO A 112 -12.16 -8.48 12.46
C PRO A 112 -12.98 -7.95 13.64
N LYS A 113 -14.00 -8.71 14.07
CA LYS A 113 -14.94 -8.34 15.13
C LYS A 113 -14.29 -7.97 16.46
N ASN A 114 -13.19 -8.61 16.79
CA ASN A 114 -12.48 -8.40 18.06
C ASN A 114 -11.37 -7.35 17.97
N PHE A 115 -11.30 -6.56 16.90
CA PHE A 115 -10.19 -5.61 16.69
C PHE A 115 -10.10 -4.59 17.82
N SER A 116 -11.20 -3.90 18.16
CA SER A 116 -11.23 -2.92 19.26
C SER A 116 -10.91 -3.58 20.60
N ALA A 117 -11.44 -4.79 20.86
CA ALA A 117 -11.18 -5.52 22.08
C ALA A 117 -9.69 -5.90 22.22
N ALA A 118 -9.11 -6.42 21.17
CA ALA A 118 -7.69 -6.79 21.15
C ALA A 118 -6.78 -5.56 21.28
N ALA A 119 -7.07 -4.48 20.54
CA ALA A 119 -6.26 -3.26 20.58
C ALA A 119 -6.27 -2.57 21.96
N THR A 120 -7.37 -2.71 22.73
CA THR A 120 -7.49 -2.15 24.08
C THR A 120 -7.19 -3.15 25.20
N SER A 121 -6.82 -4.38 24.87
CA SER A 121 -6.61 -5.50 25.83
C SER A 121 -5.48 -5.26 26.83
N THR A 122 -4.58 -4.31 26.57
CA THR A 122 -3.49 -3.92 27.47
C THR A 122 -3.94 -3.00 28.62
N ALA A 123 -5.24 -2.62 28.67
CA ALA A 123 -5.79 -1.85 29.77
C ALA A 123 -5.69 -2.61 31.10
N PRO A 124 -5.63 -1.91 32.27
CA PRO A 124 -5.50 -2.54 33.58
C PRO A 124 -6.57 -3.61 33.81
N GLY A 125 -6.15 -4.86 34.07
CA GLY A 125 -7.02 -6.01 34.31
C GLY A 125 -7.38 -6.82 33.08
N GLY A 126 -6.94 -6.41 31.86
CA GLY A 126 -7.08 -7.17 30.63
C GLY A 126 -6.00 -8.24 30.44
N THR A 127 -6.27 -9.22 29.60
CA THR A 127 -5.25 -10.14 29.08
C THR A 127 -4.79 -9.61 27.74
N PRO A 128 -3.48 -9.29 27.54
CA PRO A 128 -3.01 -8.73 26.28
C PRO A 128 -3.27 -9.66 25.10
N GLU A 129 -4.01 -9.17 24.12
CA GLU A 129 -4.24 -9.82 22.83
C GLU A 129 -3.67 -8.95 21.70
N ARG A 130 -3.26 -9.61 20.61
CA ARG A 130 -2.78 -8.89 19.43
C ARG A 130 -3.96 -8.51 18.53
N ALA A 131 -4.17 -7.23 18.29
CA ALA A 131 -5.06 -6.77 17.23
C ALA A 131 -4.46 -7.15 15.87
N THR A 132 -5.28 -7.74 15.01
CA THR A 132 -4.90 -8.16 13.66
C THR A 132 -5.84 -7.55 12.63
N ILE A 133 -5.35 -7.36 11.42
CA ILE A 133 -6.12 -6.95 10.25
C ILE A 133 -5.79 -7.98 9.18
N GLU A 134 -6.79 -8.46 8.48
CA GLU A 134 -6.62 -9.39 7.37
C GLU A 134 -6.51 -8.63 6.06
N LEU A 135 -5.54 -9.01 5.23
CA LEU A 135 -5.41 -8.53 3.86
C LEU A 135 -5.57 -9.71 2.91
N THR A 136 -6.54 -9.62 2.01
CA THR A 136 -6.79 -10.61 0.97
C THR A 136 -6.53 -9.97 -0.40
N PRO A 137 -5.38 -10.22 -1.03
CA PRO A 137 -5.08 -9.69 -2.35
C PRO A 137 -5.79 -10.47 -3.44
N SER A 138 -6.02 -9.81 -4.59
CA SER A 138 -6.43 -10.48 -5.82
C SER A 138 -5.34 -11.45 -6.31
N PRO A 139 -5.69 -12.59 -6.90
CA PRO A 139 -4.72 -13.56 -7.43
C PRO A 139 -3.72 -12.96 -8.43
N ASP A 140 -4.10 -11.90 -9.11
CA ASP A 140 -3.29 -11.22 -10.12
C ASP A 140 -2.43 -10.07 -9.56
N ALA A 141 -2.65 -9.65 -8.32
CA ALA A 141 -2.06 -8.46 -7.69
C ALA A 141 -0.83 -8.79 -6.83
N ARG A 142 0.24 -9.34 -7.42
CA ARG A 142 1.46 -9.78 -6.69
C ARG A 142 2.34 -8.69 -6.09
N ILE A 143 2.12 -7.41 -6.40
CA ILE A 143 2.97 -6.28 -5.96
C ILE A 143 2.27 -5.41 -4.92
N VAL A 144 1.03 -5.71 -4.60
CA VAL A 144 0.09 -4.88 -3.83
C VAL A 144 0.31 -4.94 -2.33
N ASP A 145 0.76 -6.09 -1.83
CA ASP A 145 0.82 -6.40 -0.40
C ASP A 145 1.60 -5.38 0.43
N ASP A 146 2.77 -4.96 -0.07
CA ASP A 146 3.64 -4.06 0.70
C ASP A 146 3.07 -2.64 0.80
N ALA A 147 2.48 -2.11 -0.28
CA ALA A 147 1.92 -0.76 -0.29
C ALA A 147 0.70 -0.64 0.63
N ILE A 148 -0.24 -1.60 0.52
CA ILE A 148 -1.44 -1.66 1.36
C ILE A 148 -1.05 -1.91 2.82
N THR A 149 -0.15 -2.86 3.08
CA THR A 149 0.32 -3.17 4.44
C THR A 149 0.97 -1.95 5.09
N ASN A 150 1.79 -1.20 4.37
CA ASN A 150 2.41 0.02 4.88
C ASN A 150 1.37 1.10 5.17
N GLN A 151 0.40 1.31 4.28
CA GLN A 151 -0.66 2.30 4.47
C GLN A 151 -1.53 1.94 5.68
N VAL A 152 -2.01 0.69 5.77
CA VAL A 152 -2.80 0.21 6.90
C VAL A 152 -2.03 0.34 8.20
N THR A 153 -0.75 -0.06 8.22
CA THR A 153 0.09 -0.01 9.42
C THR A 153 0.33 1.44 9.88
N SER A 154 0.62 2.35 8.96
CA SER A 154 0.86 3.76 9.31
C SER A 154 -0.41 4.44 9.83
N THR A 155 -1.56 4.20 9.17
CA THR A 155 -2.85 4.73 9.60
C THR A 155 -3.28 4.15 10.94
N ALA A 156 -3.12 2.83 11.15
CA ALA A 156 -3.40 2.20 12.43
C ALA A 156 -2.53 2.77 13.56
N ALA A 157 -1.24 2.98 13.30
CA ALA A 157 -0.33 3.59 14.28
C ALA A 157 -0.74 5.03 14.63
N SER A 158 -1.17 5.83 13.66
CA SER A 158 -1.66 7.20 13.86
C SER A 158 -2.93 7.21 14.70
N VAL A 159 -3.95 6.45 14.30
CA VAL A 159 -5.25 6.38 15.00
C VAL A 159 -5.08 5.87 16.43
N LEU A 160 -4.31 4.81 16.65
CA LEU A 160 -4.04 4.28 17.98
C LEU A 160 -3.21 5.26 18.82
N GLY A 161 -2.23 5.94 18.20
CA GLY A 161 -1.42 6.95 18.88
C GLY A 161 -2.24 8.14 19.38
N GLU A 162 -3.18 8.65 18.60
CA GLU A 162 -4.08 9.72 18.99
C GLU A 162 -5.01 9.31 20.14
N GLN A 163 -5.60 8.12 20.06
CA GLN A 163 -6.48 7.59 21.11
C GLN A 163 -5.74 7.39 22.43
N LEU A 164 -4.52 6.82 22.38
CA LEU A 164 -3.70 6.65 23.58
C LEU A 164 -3.32 7.98 24.20
N THR A 165 -2.95 8.97 23.39
CA THR A 165 -2.58 10.31 23.86
C THR A 165 -3.77 10.99 24.55
N THR A 166 -4.96 10.94 23.97
CA THR A 166 -6.17 11.51 24.54
C THR A 166 -6.52 10.84 25.87
N THR A 167 -6.52 9.52 25.91
CA THR A 167 -6.81 8.76 27.15
C THR A 167 -5.78 9.03 28.24
N TYR A 168 -4.50 9.17 27.90
CA TYR A 168 -3.44 9.48 28.85
C TYR A 168 -3.60 10.89 29.42
N LEU A 169 -3.89 11.88 28.57
CA LEU A 169 -4.10 13.27 29.01
C LEU A 169 -5.31 13.40 29.93
N GLU A 170 -6.44 12.76 29.60
CA GLU A 170 -7.63 12.77 30.44
C GLU A 170 -7.36 12.14 31.82
N ASN A 171 -6.66 11.01 31.88
CA ASN A 171 -6.31 10.37 33.14
C ASN A 171 -5.32 11.20 33.99
N VAL A 172 -4.40 11.92 33.36
CA VAL A 172 -3.46 12.82 34.05
C VAL A 172 -4.22 14.02 34.63
N PHE A 173 -5.13 14.63 33.86
CA PHE A 173 -5.92 15.77 34.35
C PHE A 173 -6.89 15.38 35.45
N LEU A 174 -7.51 14.20 35.40
CA LEU A 174 -8.41 13.71 36.46
C LEU A 174 -7.67 13.30 37.75
N GLY A 175 -6.38 12.95 37.65
CA GLY A 175 -5.52 12.62 38.79
C GLY A 175 -5.03 13.85 39.58
N PHE A 176 -5.22 15.05 39.07
CA PHE A 176 -4.84 16.32 39.74
C PHE A 176 -6.02 17.09 40.37
N THR A 177 -7.24 16.57 40.32
CA THR A 177 -8.41 17.11 40.97
C THR A 177 -8.82 16.31 42.19
#